data_addfa0f4d5cda12c33f214233e61b64a
#
_entry.id   addfa0f4d5cda12c33f214233e61b64a
#
_cell.length_a   1.000
_cell.length_b   1.000
_cell.length_c   1.000
_cell.angle_alpha   90.00
_cell.angle_beta   90.00
_cell.angle_gamma   90.00
#
_symmetry.space_group_name_H-M   'P 1'
#
loop_
_entity.id
_entity.type
_entity.pdbx_description
1 polymer ?
#
loop_
_entity_poly.entity_id
_entity_poly.type
_entity_poly.pdbx_seq_one_letter_code
_entity_poly.pdbx_strand_id
1 'polypeptide(L)'
;PAQGFGWALGIVLVAVAAAQLLRGFGRLANVVLALATASFFMSFLAWAAAGDSFSFVGMLQDTVSRSVPITLGAIGGILSERSGVINISIEGMLLAAACTSAIGASLTNLWLGTLIGVLTGVALAAILAVMSIRYKVDQVIVGFAINFFALGITSFISFRVLVPNRDTMNNLLPVTPIRIPLLADIPFIGTIFFDQTIFVYFSFAAVALATWGLYRTKWGLRTRAIGEYPKAAGTLGVDVNKLRYRNLLLAGAVAGVGGAWWPIGIVGRFDQNITNGRGFIALAAVIFGRWHPVGALCGALVFALAEAVRLKIGNFDTGIPSEFLIMAPYVVTIIVVAGFIGASRAPKAAGQPYEDQ
;
A
#
# COMPACT_ATOMS: atom_id res chain seq x y z
N PRO A 1 -18.68 21.64 23.13
CA PRO A 1 -19.46 20.92 22.14
C PRO A 1 -18.94 19.49 21.91
N ALA A 2 -17.61 19.27 21.82
CA ALA A 2 -17.04 17.94 21.54
C ALA A 2 -17.32 16.90 22.63
N GLN A 3 -17.27 17.28 23.91
CA GLN A 3 -17.59 16.36 25.02
C GLN A 3 -19.05 15.93 25.00
N GLY A 4 -19.99 16.84 24.75
CA GLY A 4 -21.42 16.52 24.66
C GLY A 4 -21.73 15.57 23.50
N PHE A 5 -21.06 15.74 22.35
CA PHE A 5 -21.18 14.85 21.20
C PHE A 5 -20.61 13.45 21.52
N GLY A 6 -19.46 13.36 22.18
CA GLY A 6 -18.87 12.09 22.60
C GLY A 6 -19.79 11.32 23.58
N TRP A 7 -20.39 12.00 24.57
CA TRP A 7 -21.34 11.38 25.49
C TRP A 7 -22.61 10.88 24.78
N ALA A 8 -23.18 11.69 23.88
CA ALA A 8 -24.36 11.28 23.12
C ALA A 8 -24.10 10.02 22.27
N LEU A 9 -22.98 9.96 21.56
CA LEU A 9 -22.60 8.77 20.79
C LEU A 9 -22.29 7.57 21.69
N GLY A 10 -21.67 7.78 22.84
CA GLY A 10 -21.42 6.72 23.83
C GLY A 10 -22.72 6.07 24.33
N ILE A 11 -23.71 6.88 24.65
CA ILE A 11 -25.03 6.40 25.07
C ILE A 11 -25.71 5.58 23.95
N VAL A 12 -25.65 6.06 22.72
CA VAL A 12 -26.18 5.34 21.54
C VAL A 12 -25.49 3.99 21.36
N LEU A 13 -24.16 3.92 21.51
CA LEU A 13 -23.41 2.67 21.40
C LEU A 13 -23.80 1.66 22.48
N VAL A 14 -23.95 2.11 23.72
CA VAL A 14 -24.41 1.26 24.83
C VAL A 14 -25.82 0.74 24.57
N ALA A 15 -26.73 1.60 24.11
CA ALA A 15 -28.11 1.20 23.78
C ALA A 15 -28.14 0.17 22.61
N VAL A 16 -27.31 0.37 21.56
CA VAL A 16 -27.17 -0.57 20.44
C VAL A 16 -26.62 -1.91 20.92
N ALA A 17 -25.59 -1.91 21.79
CA ALA A 17 -25.03 -3.14 22.34
C ALA A 17 -26.05 -3.89 23.17
N ALA A 18 -26.81 -3.21 24.04
CA ALA A 18 -27.88 -3.79 24.82
C ALA A 18 -29.01 -4.38 23.96
N ALA A 19 -29.40 -3.66 22.90
CA ALA A 19 -30.41 -4.15 21.94
C ALA A 19 -29.92 -5.41 21.20
N GLN A 20 -28.64 -5.46 20.84
CA GLN A 20 -28.04 -6.65 20.21
C GLN A 20 -28.06 -7.86 21.13
N LEU A 21 -27.74 -7.67 22.43
CA LEU A 21 -27.72 -8.74 23.41
C LEU A 21 -29.12 -9.27 23.71
N LEU A 22 -30.15 -8.39 23.73
CA LEU A 22 -31.52 -8.76 24.08
C LEU A 22 -32.34 -9.35 22.94
N ARG A 23 -32.17 -8.85 21.71
CA ARG A 23 -33.04 -9.18 20.57
C ARG A 23 -32.29 -9.72 19.36
N GLY A 24 -30.99 -9.46 19.25
CA GLY A 24 -30.22 -9.67 18.04
C GLY A 24 -30.69 -8.79 16.87
N PHE A 25 -29.82 -8.57 15.86
CA PHE A 25 -30.17 -7.80 14.68
C PHE A 25 -30.34 -8.65 13.41
N GLY A 26 -30.20 -9.98 13.53
CA GLY A 26 -30.35 -10.90 12.41
C GLY A 26 -29.51 -10.46 11.19
N ARG A 27 -30.17 -10.28 10.03
CA ARG A 27 -29.50 -9.87 8.78
C ARG A 27 -28.91 -8.44 8.83
N LEU A 28 -29.37 -7.59 9.74
CA LEU A 28 -28.85 -6.21 9.89
C LEU A 28 -27.65 -6.12 10.84
N ALA A 29 -27.23 -7.22 11.47
CA ALA A 29 -26.14 -7.21 12.45
C ALA A 29 -24.85 -6.57 11.88
N ASN A 30 -24.48 -6.89 10.66
CA ASN A 30 -23.28 -6.33 10.02
C ASN A 30 -23.40 -4.81 9.77
N VAL A 31 -24.58 -4.33 9.40
CA VAL A 31 -24.83 -2.89 9.18
C VAL A 31 -24.77 -2.14 10.51
N VAL A 32 -25.40 -2.68 11.53
CA VAL A 32 -25.41 -2.10 12.88
C VAL A 32 -23.99 -2.09 13.47
N LEU A 33 -23.23 -3.17 13.29
CA LEU A 33 -21.82 -3.24 13.71
C LEU A 33 -20.96 -2.21 13.00
N ALA A 34 -21.14 -2.05 11.69
CA ALA A 34 -20.40 -1.04 10.90
C ALA A 34 -20.71 0.38 11.38
N LEU A 35 -21.99 0.70 11.61
CA LEU A 35 -22.42 2.01 12.13
C LEU A 35 -21.91 2.24 13.57
N ALA A 36 -21.95 1.24 14.43
CA ALA A 36 -21.42 1.32 15.78
C ALA A 36 -19.91 1.57 15.78
N THR A 37 -19.17 0.86 14.93
CA THR A 37 -17.71 1.06 14.77
C THR A 37 -17.40 2.46 14.25
N ALA A 38 -18.14 2.95 13.24
CA ALA A 38 -17.98 4.30 12.72
C ALA A 38 -18.28 5.37 13.79
N SER A 39 -19.36 5.18 14.57
CA SER A 39 -19.74 6.08 15.67
C SER A 39 -18.68 6.11 16.78
N PHE A 40 -18.17 4.94 17.17
CA PHE A 40 -17.07 4.84 18.15
C PHE A 40 -15.83 5.58 17.64
N PHE A 41 -15.46 5.36 16.38
CA PHE A 41 -14.30 6.00 15.77
C PHE A 41 -14.46 7.53 15.74
N MET A 42 -15.64 8.04 15.36
CA MET A 42 -15.93 9.48 15.36
C MET A 42 -15.90 10.08 16.76
N SER A 43 -16.43 9.36 17.77
CA SER A 43 -16.37 9.79 19.17
C SER A 43 -14.94 9.86 19.69
N PHE A 44 -14.13 8.86 19.35
CA PHE A 44 -12.72 8.81 19.72
C PHE A 44 -11.94 9.98 19.10
N LEU A 45 -12.15 10.27 17.80
CA LEU A 45 -11.53 11.42 17.15
C LEU A 45 -11.99 12.74 17.76
N ALA A 46 -13.27 12.91 18.09
CA ALA A 46 -13.79 14.10 18.74
C ALA A 46 -13.21 14.30 20.14
N TRP A 47 -12.98 13.21 20.89
CA TRP A 47 -12.30 13.23 22.17
C TRP A 47 -10.83 13.60 22.04
N ALA A 48 -10.11 12.96 21.13
CA ALA A 48 -8.68 13.19 20.91
C ALA A 48 -8.39 14.62 20.42
N ALA A 49 -9.31 15.22 19.67
CA ALA A 49 -9.20 16.58 19.15
C ALA A 49 -9.78 17.63 20.12
N ALA A 50 -10.10 17.26 21.37
CA ALA A 50 -10.73 18.18 22.32
C ALA A 50 -9.74 19.30 22.72
N GLY A 51 -10.00 20.52 22.24
CA GLY A 51 -9.16 21.71 22.47
C GLY A 51 -8.36 22.16 21.25
N ASP A 52 -8.26 21.30 20.23
CA ASP A 52 -7.52 21.57 19.00
C ASP A 52 -8.44 21.64 17.77
N SER A 53 -7.92 22.22 16.67
CA SER A 53 -8.64 22.24 15.39
C SER A 53 -8.39 20.91 14.63
N PHE A 54 -9.46 20.18 14.33
CA PHE A 54 -9.40 18.94 13.61
C PHE A 54 -10.08 19.05 12.25
N SER A 55 -9.34 18.81 11.17
CA SER A 55 -9.90 18.72 9.83
C SER A 55 -10.10 17.26 9.43
N PHE A 56 -11.35 16.80 9.46
CA PHE A 56 -11.72 15.47 9.01
C PHE A 56 -11.45 15.27 7.51
N VAL A 57 -11.73 16.31 6.70
CA VAL A 57 -11.46 16.29 5.26
C VAL A 57 -9.96 16.15 5.00
N GLY A 58 -9.13 16.91 5.73
CA GLY A 58 -7.66 16.81 5.62
C GLY A 58 -7.14 15.42 6.03
N MET A 59 -7.72 14.79 7.05
CA MET A 59 -7.37 13.41 7.42
C MET A 59 -7.71 12.41 6.31
N LEU A 60 -8.87 12.54 5.66
CA LEU A 60 -9.24 11.67 4.54
C LEU A 60 -8.37 11.95 3.30
N GLN A 61 -8.01 13.20 3.03
CA GLN A 61 -7.05 13.58 2.00
C GLN A 61 -5.68 12.94 2.23
N ASP A 62 -5.16 13.01 3.47
CA ASP A 62 -3.94 12.33 3.88
C ASP A 62 -4.05 10.81 3.73
N THR A 63 -5.21 10.22 4.05
CA THR A 63 -5.48 8.79 3.88
C THR A 63 -5.31 8.36 2.43
N VAL A 64 -5.91 9.07 1.50
CA VAL A 64 -5.81 8.77 0.06
C VAL A 64 -4.36 8.88 -0.40
N SER A 65 -3.65 9.94 -0.01
CA SER A 65 -2.25 10.13 -0.35
C SER A 65 -1.36 9.01 0.20
N ARG A 66 -1.51 8.65 1.48
CA ARG A 66 -0.71 7.59 2.14
C ARG A 66 -1.03 6.19 1.66
N SER A 67 -2.20 5.98 1.03
CA SER A 67 -2.53 4.70 0.43
C SER A 67 -1.71 4.37 -0.82
N VAL A 68 -1.07 5.36 -1.45
CA VAL A 68 -0.33 5.21 -2.71
C VAL A 68 0.72 4.10 -2.68
N PRO A 69 1.73 4.13 -1.78
CA PRO A 69 2.77 3.11 -1.78
C PRO A 69 2.23 1.73 -1.44
N ILE A 70 1.24 1.64 -0.54
CA ILE A 70 0.60 0.38 -0.18
C ILE A 70 -0.18 -0.18 -1.38
N THR A 71 -0.93 0.67 -2.09
CA THR A 71 -1.69 0.28 -3.29
C THR A 71 -0.77 -0.19 -4.41
N LEU A 72 0.28 0.59 -4.71
CA LEU A 72 1.21 0.25 -5.79
C LEU A 72 2.04 -1.00 -5.44
N GLY A 73 2.48 -1.13 -4.19
CA GLY A 73 3.09 -2.36 -3.69
C GLY A 73 2.17 -3.57 -3.81
N ALA A 74 0.88 -3.42 -3.44
CA ALA A 74 -0.11 -4.48 -3.55
C ALA A 74 -0.40 -4.86 -5.01
N ILE A 75 -0.47 -3.90 -5.95
CA ILE A 75 -0.57 -4.21 -7.38
C ILE A 75 0.65 -5.02 -7.84
N GLY A 76 1.87 -4.62 -7.43
CA GLY A 76 3.08 -5.40 -7.68
C GLY A 76 2.98 -6.83 -7.15
N GLY A 77 2.52 -7.00 -5.92
CA GLY A 77 2.25 -8.32 -5.33
C GLY A 77 1.23 -9.14 -6.14
N ILE A 78 0.11 -8.53 -6.53
CA ILE A 78 -0.93 -9.18 -7.33
C ILE A 78 -0.38 -9.65 -8.69
N LEU A 79 0.37 -8.81 -9.39
CA LEU A 79 0.96 -9.16 -10.70
C LEU A 79 1.92 -10.35 -10.58
N SER A 80 2.74 -10.37 -9.54
CA SER A 80 3.68 -11.45 -9.25
C SER A 80 2.94 -12.74 -8.88
N GLU A 81 2.09 -12.69 -7.86
CA GLU A 81 1.47 -13.88 -7.28
C GLU A 81 0.39 -14.48 -8.18
N ARG A 82 -0.35 -13.66 -8.94
CA ARG A 82 -1.25 -14.15 -10.00
C ARG A 82 -0.52 -14.87 -11.14
N SER A 83 0.79 -14.68 -11.26
CA SER A 83 1.62 -15.45 -12.19
C SER A 83 2.31 -16.67 -11.55
N GLY A 84 2.07 -16.92 -10.26
CA GLY A 84 2.62 -18.04 -9.51
C GLY A 84 3.96 -17.77 -8.84
N VAL A 85 4.40 -16.50 -8.72
CA VAL A 85 5.64 -16.13 -8.04
C VAL A 85 5.32 -15.27 -6.80
N ILE A 86 5.67 -15.77 -5.62
CA ILE A 86 5.53 -15.01 -4.37
C ILE A 86 6.55 -13.88 -4.36
N ASN A 87 6.11 -12.67 -4.05
CA ASN A 87 6.96 -11.49 -4.02
C ASN A 87 6.95 -10.82 -2.64
N ILE A 88 7.80 -11.31 -1.73
CA ILE A 88 8.01 -10.69 -0.42
C ILE A 88 8.97 -9.49 -0.52
N SER A 89 9.70 -9.32 -1.63
CA SER A 89 10.70 -8.25 -1.79
C SER A 89 10.12 -6.85 -2.03
N ILE A 90 8.79 -6.68 -1.97
CA ILE A 90 8.12 -5.39 -2.20
C ILE A 90 8.67 -4.30 -1.29
N GLU A 91 8.94 -4.60 -0.01
CA GLU A 91 9.52 -3.64 0.93
C GLU A 91 10.88 -3.13 0.44
N GLY A 92 11.77 -4.04 0.05
CA GLY A 92 13.08 -3.69 -0.48
C GLY A 92 13.02 -2.92 -1.81
N MET A 93 12.07 -3.28 -2.68
CA MET A 93 11.84 -2.56 -3.94
C MET A 93 11.39 -1.12 -3.68
N LEU A 94 10.43 -0.91 -2.77
CA LEU A 94 9.96 0.41 -2.37
C LEU A 94 11.08 1.23 -1.74
N LEU A 95 11.85 0.64 -0.82
CA LEU A 95 12.90 1.32 -0.06
C LEU A 95 14.07 1.73 -0.97
N ALA A 96 14.57 0.82 -1.80
CA ALA A 96 15.64 1.11 -2.73
C ALA A 96 15.22 2.15 -3.78
N ALA A 97 13.99 2.03 -4.30
CA ALA A 97 13.43 3.01 -5.24
C ALA A 97 13.28 4.40 -4.60
N ALA A 98 12.88 4.49 -3.32
CA ALA A 98 12.83 5.76 -2.59
C ALA A 98 14.22 6.40 -2.48
N CYS A 99 15.24 5.62 -2.13
CA CYS A 99 16.61 6.12 -2.03
C CYS A 99 17.14 6.63 -3.38
N THR A 100 17.05 5.82 -4.41
CA THR A 100 17.58 6.16 -5.74
C THR A 100 16.80 7.26 -6.42
N SER A 101 15.47 7.32 -6.22
CA SER A 101 14.66 8.41 -6.75
C SER A 101 14.96 9.75 -6.08
N ALA A 102 15.27 9.77 -4.77
CA ALA A 102 15.70 10.97 -4.08
C ALA A 102 17.01 11.51 -4.66
N ILE A 103 18.02 10.66 -4.80
CA ILE A 103 19.31 11.03 -5.39
C ILE A 103 19.11 11.53 -6.82
N GLY A 104 18.42 10.73 -7.64
CA GLY A 104 18.18 11.06 -9.05
C GLY A 104 17.44 12.38 -9.22
N ALA A 105 16.41 12.63 -8.42
CA ALA A 105 15.63 13.85 -8.48
C ALA A 105 16.41 15.07 -7.98
N SER A 106 17.26 14.93 -6.95
CA SER A 106 18.12 16.01 -6.46
C SER A 106 19.19 16.42 -7.48
N LEU A 107 19.71 15.47 -8.24
CA LEU A 107 20.76 15.73 -9.22
C LEU A 107 20.24 16.17 -10.59
N THR A 108 18.97 15.91 -10.89
CA THR A 108 18.41 16.18 -12.22
C THR A 108 17.06 16.90 -12.14
N ASN A 109 15.97 16.13 -12.14
CA ASN A 109 14.61 16.61 -11.97
C ASN A 109 13.70 15.50 -11.43
N LEU A 110 12.51 15.87 -10.98
CA LEU A 110 11.56 14.95 -10.34
C LEU A 110 11.15 13.76 -11.23
N TRP A 111 11.02 13.97 -12.54
CA TRP A 111 10.59 12.94 -13.49
C TRP A 111 11.68 11.90 -13.74
N LEU A 112 12.93 12.37 -13.96
CA LEU A 112 14.08 11.48 -14.09
C LEU A 112 14.37 10.74 -12.78
N GLY A 113 14.22 11.42 -11.62
CA GLY A 113 14.30 10.76 -10.32
C GLY A 113 13.27 9.66 -10.17
N THR A 114 12.03 9.90 -10.56
CA THR A 114 10.97 8.87 -10.57
C THR A 114 11.35 7.71 -11.49
N LEU A 115 11.84 7.99 -12.69
CA LEU A 115 12.27 6.95 -13.64
C LEU A 115 13.43 6.10 -13.08
N ILE A 116 14.40 6.72 -12.40
CA ILE A 116 15.50 5.99 -11.73
C ILE A 116 14.94 5.08 -10.63
N GLY A 117 13.99 5.55 -9.83
CA GLY A 117 13.28 4.73 -8.84
C GLY A 117 12.55 3.53 -9.49
N VAL A 118 11.88 3.75 -10.61
CA VAL A 118 11.22 2.68 -11.39
C VAL A 118 12.25 1.65 -11.87
N LEU A 119 13.37 2.10 -12.45
CA LEU A 119 14.43 1.20 -12.93
C LEU A 119 15.07 0.41 -11.79
N THR A 120 15.22 1.01 -10.60
CA THR A 120 15.70 0.31 -9.41
C THR A 120 14.73 -0.78 -8.97
N GLY A 121 13.43 -0.49 -8.94
CA GLY A 121 12.39 -1.48 -8.66
C GLY A 121 12.41 -2.63 -9.66
N VAL A 122 12.54 -2.33 -10.96
CA VAL A 122 12.68 -3.32 -12.05
C VAL A 122 13.94 -4.17 -11.86
N ALA A 123 15.07 -3.56 -11.49
CA ALA A 123 16.33 -4.28 -11.29
C ALA A 123 16.22 -5.30 -10.14
N LEU A 124 15.64 -4.90 -8.99
CA LEU A 124 15.42 -5.82 -7.87
C LEU A 124 14.41 -6.92 -8.22
N ALA A 125 13.35 -6.58 -8.97
CA ALA A 125 12.42 -7.57 -9.49
C ALA A 125 13.07 -8.54 -10.49
N ALA A 126 14.02 -8.07 -11.29
CA ALA A 126 14.80 -8.93 -12.19
C ALA A 126 15.68 -9.91 -11.40
N ILE A 127 16.30 -9.49 -10.30
CA ILE A 127 17.04 -10.38 -9.41
C ILE A 127 16.11 -11.45 -8.83
N LEU A 128 14.95 -11.07 -8.30
CA LEU A 128 13.94 -12.02 -7.83
C LEU A 128 13.54 -13.00 -8.95
N ALA A 129 13.28 -12.49 -10.15
CA ALA A 129 12.85 -13.29 -11.29
C ALA A 129 13.92 -14.31 -11.71
N VAL A 130 15.18 -13.88 -11.83
CA VAL A 130 16.29 -14.76 -12.21
C VAL A 130 16.50 -15.85 -11.16
N MET A 131 16.53 -15.49 -9.89
CA MET A 131 16.74 -16.45 -8.79
C MET A 131 15.60 -17.46 -8.67
N SER A 132 14.34 -16.99 -8.76
CA SER A 132 13.17 -17.85 -8.55
C SER A 132 12.76 -18.65 -9.80
N ILE A 133 12.95 -18.10 -11.01
CA ILE A 133 12.49 -18.76 -12.25
C ILE A 133 13.62 -19.59 -12.86
N ARG A 134 14.82 -19.02 -13.03
CA ARG A 134 15.94 -19.71 -13.68
C ARG A 134 16.67 -20.67 -12.74
N TYR A 135 17.01 -20.18 -11.53
CA TYR A 135 17.76 -20.97 -10.55
C TYR A 135 16.86 -21.75 -9.59
N LYS A 136 15.52 -21.55 -9.65
CA LYS A 136 14.52 -22.23 -8.84
C LYS A 136 14.78 -22.15 -7.33
N VAL A 137 15.43 -21.09 -6.87
CA VAL A 137 15.66 -20.80 -5.47
C VAL A 137 14.30 -20.47 -4.82
N ASP A 138 14.14 -20.82 -3.55
CA ASP A 138 12.94 -20.49 -2.78
C ASP A 138 12.66 -18.98 -2.82
N GLN A 139 11.45 -18.64 -3.27
CA GLN A 139 11.05 -17.26 -3.57
C GLN A 139 10.96 -16.40 -2.31
N VAL A 140 10.60 -17.03 -1.17
CA VAL A 140 10.48 -16.37 0.12
C VAL A 140 11.87 -15.98 0.63
N ILE A 141 12.83 -16.91 0.54
CA ILE A 141 14.23 -16.66 0.94
C ILE A 141 14.85 -15.55 0.11
N VAL A 142 14.69 -15.61 -1.23
CA VAL A 142 15.19 -14.55 -2.12
C VAL A 142 14.53 -13.20 -1.80
N GLY A 143 13.22 -13.20 -1.55
CA GLY A 143 12.47 -12.00 -1.19
C GLY A 143 13.00 -11.32 0.06
N PHE A 144 13.23 -12.10 1.13
CA PHE A 144 13.85 -11.58 2.36
C PHE A 144 15.28 -11.10 2.14
N ALA A 145 16.09 -11.85 1.38
CA ALA A 145 17.46 -11.44 1.06
C ALA A 145 17.49 -10.07 0.35
N ILE A 146 16.59 -9.84 -0.61
CA ILE A 146 16.44 -8.54 -1.29
C ILE A 146 16.04 -7.44 -0.29
N ASN A 147 15.12 -7.70 0.64
CA ASN A 147 14.72 -6.72 1.65
C ASN A 147 15.89 -6.32 2.55
N PHE A 148 16.65 -7.28 3.06
CA PHE A 148 17.83 -7.01 3.89
C PHE A 148 18.93 -6.31 3.10
N PHE A 149 19.17 -6.72 1.85
CA PHE A 149 20.10 -6.05 0.96
C PHE A 149 19.69 -4.59 0.74
N ALA A 150 18.42 -4.34 0.41
CA ALA A 150 17.92 -2.99 0.21
C ALA A 150 18.06 -2.13 1.48
N LEU A 151 17.71 -2.69 2.65
CA LEU A 151 17.88 -2.00 3.93
C LEU A 151 19.35 -1.66 4.21
N GLY A 152 20.26 -2.61 4.01
CA GLY A 152 21.68 -2.40 4.23
C GLY A 152 22.30 -1.37 3.29
N ILE A 153 22.06 -1.52 1.98
CA ILE A 153 22.64 -0.61 0.98
C ILE A 153 22.08 0.81 1.09
N THR A 154 20.77 0.96 1.31
CA THR A 154 20.17 2.29 1.46
C THR A 154 20.59 2.97 2.76
N SER A 155 20.77 2.21 3.85
CA SER A 155 21.34 2.74 5.10
C SER A 155 22.78 3.20 4.89
N PHE A 156 23.61 2.40 4.22
CA PHE A 156 24.99 2.78 3.90
C PHE A 156 25.03 4.05 3.04
N ILE A 157 24.23 4.13 1.98
CA ILE A 157 24.13 5.31 1.13
C ILE A 157 23.64 6.52 1.93
N SER A 158 22.64 6.34 2.79
CA SER A 158 22.12 7.40 3.64
C SER A 158 23.23 8.00 4.51
N PHE A 159 23.95 7.17 5.27
CA PHE A 159 24.99 7.67 6.18
C PHE A 159 26.23 8.21 5.48
N ARG A 160 26.68 7.57 4.41
CA ARG A 160 27.96 7.91 3.77
C ARG A 160 27.83 8.95 2.65
N VAL A 161 26.66 9.04 2.04
CA VAL A 161 26.45 9.91 0.87
C VAL A 161 25.42 10.99 1.14
N LEU A 162 24.22 10.63 1.62
CA LEU A 162 23.12 11.59 1.70
C LEU A 162 23.24 12.54 2.89
N VAL A 163 23.65 12.05 4.06
CA VAL A 163 23.81 12.91 5.25
C VAL A 163 24.91 13.96 5.04
N PRO A 164 26.14 13.62 4.56
CA PRO A 164 27.18 14.59 4.30
C PRO A 164 26.86 15.56 3.16
N ASN A 165 26.07 15.14 2.16
CA ASN A 165 25.75 15.94 0.97
C ASN A 165 24.25 16.29 0.92
N ARG A 166 23.64 16.57 2.06
CA ARG A 166 22.18 16.74 2.17
C ARG A 166 21.64 17.79 1.23
N ASP A 167 22.30 18.95 1.14
CA ASP A 167 21.81 20.08 0.34
C ASP A 167 21.86 19.82 -1.18
N THR A 168 22.74 18.96 -1.64
CA THR A 168 22.93 18.68 -3.07
C THR A 168 22.28 17.39 -3.52
N MET A 169 22.19 16.36 -2.66
CA MET A 169 21.74 15.01 -3.06
C MET A 169 20.47 14.55 -2.33
N ASN A 170 19.97 15.30 -1.38
CA ASN A 170 18.81 14.89 -0.58
C ASN A 170 17.95 16.08 -0.13
N ASN A 171 17.78 17.03 -0.99
CA ASN A 171 16.95 18.22 -0.77
C ASN A 171 16.09 18.48 -2.01
N LEU A 172 14.82 18.14 -1.91
CA LEU A 172 13.84 18.22 -2.99
C LEU A 172 12.68 19.12 -2.58
N LEU A 173 12.12 19.80 -3.54
CA LEU A 173 10.77 20.37 -3.40
C LEU A 173 9.77 19.30 -3.82
N PRO A 174 8.89 18.82 -2.92
CA PRO A 174 7.87 17.83 -3.28
C PRO A 174 6.97 18.35 -4.40
N VAL A 175 6.42 17.39 -5.18
CA VAL A 175 5.46 17.73 -6.24
C VAL A 175 4.23 18.38 -5.62
N THR A 176 3.84 19.53 -6.18
CA THR A 176 2.61 20.23 -5.79
C THR A 176 1.38 19.41 -6.16
N PRO A 177 0.32 19.43 -5.34
CA PRO A 177 -0.95 18.83 -5.70
C PRO A 177 -1.51 19.43 -6.98
N ILE A 178 -2.15 18.60 -7.80
CA ILE A 178 -2.84 18.98 -9.03
C ILE A 178 -4.31 19.08 -8.70
N ARG A 179 -4.81 20.31 -8.68
CA ARG A 179 -6.24 20.57 -8.51
C ARG A 179 -6.96 20.43 -9.86
N ILE A 180 -7.86 19.45 -9.97
CA ILE A 180 -8.68 19.26 -11.18
C ILE A 180 -9.84 20.23 -11.13
N PRO A 181 -9.92 21.24 -12.04
CA PRO A 181 -11.00 22.24 -12.06
C PRO A 181 -12.38 21.57 -12.11
N LEU A 182 -13.38 22.20 -11.53
CA LEU A 182 -14.76 21.73 -11.38
C LEU A 182 -14.94 20.54 -10.43
N LEU A 183 -14.09 19.51 -10.50
CA LEU A 183 -14.18 18.33 -9.64
C LEU A 183 -13.64 18.60 -8.24
N ALA A 184 -12.57 19.39 -8.13
CA ALA A 184 -11.99 19.79 -6.84
C ALA A 184 -12.89 20.76 -6.05
N ASP A 185 -13.86 21.40 -6.70
CA ASP A 185 -14.80 22.35 -6.09
C ASP A 185 -16.02 21.65 -5.46
N ILE A 186 -16.18 20.34 -5.67
CA ILE A 186 -17.24 19.55 -5.02
C ILE A 186 -16.96 19.47 -3.52
N PRO A 187 -17.89 19.90 -2.65
CA PRO A 187 -17.67 19.86 -1.20
C PRO A 187 -17.31 18.46 -0.73
N PHE A 188 -16.31 18.34 0.17
CA PHE A 188 -15.76 17.13 0.75
C PHE A 188 -15.03 16.22 -0.26
N ILE A 189 -15.71 15.70 -1.28
CA ILE A 189 -15.18 14.73 -2.25
C ILE A 189 -14.10 15.38 -3.13
N GLY A 190 -14.28 16.63 -3.51
CA GLY A 190 -13.36 17.37 -4.37
C GLY A 190 -11.97 17.45 -3.78
N THR A 191 -11.86 17.93 -2.56
CA THR A 191 -10.57 18.06 -1.86
C THR A 191 -9.92 16.71 -1.59
N ILE A 192 -10.70 15.67 -1.29
CA ILE A 192 -10.17 14.34 -0.94
C ILE A 192 -9.56 13.63 -2.15
N PHE A 193 -10.21 13.70 -3.32
CA PHE A 193 -9.83 12.88 -4.49
C PHE A 193 -9.27 13.69 -5.67
N PHE A 194 -9.61 14.97 -5.78
CA PHE A 194 -9.31 15.78 -6.98
C PHE A 194 -8.36 16.96 -6.69
N ASP A 195 -7.80 17.02 -5.49
CA ASP A 195 -6.72 17.93 -5.09
C ASP A 195 -5.57 17.09 -4.48
N GLN A 196 -4.90 16.33 -5.34
CA GLN A 196 -3.91 15.33 -4.94
C GLN A 196 -2.66 15.40 -5.80
N THR A 197 -1.57 14.76 -5.34
CA THR A 197 -0.34 14.64 -6.14
C THR A 197 -0.55 13.69 -7.32
N ILE A 198 0.29 13.83 -8.36
CA ILE A 198 0.27 12.96 -9.55
C ILE A 198 0.37 11.48 -9.19
N PHE A 199 1.05 11.13 -8.10
CA PHE A 199 1.21 9.76 -7.63
C PHE A 199 -0.13 9.12 -7.22
N VAL A 200 -1.06 9.90 -6.66
CA VAL A 200 -2.41 9.41 -6.32
C VAL A 200 -3.19 9.07 -7.59
N TYR A 201 -3.20 9.97 -8.57
CA TYR A 201 -3.85 9.71 -9.86
C TYR A 201 -3.24 8.52 -10.58
N PHE A 202 -1.90 8.39 -10.54
CA PHE A 202 -1.21 7.23 -11.09
C PHE A 202 -1.63 5.94 -10.37
N SER A 203 -1.79 5.95 -9.04
CA SER A 203 -2.20 4.77 -8.28
C SER A 203 -3.62 4.31 -8.66
N PHE A 204 -4.56 5.24 -8.83
CA PHE A 204 -5.91 4.93 -9.31
C PHE A 204 -5.91 4.40 -10.75
N ALA A 205 -5.12 5.02 -11.62
CA ALA A 205 -4.93 4.54 -12.99
C ALA A 205 -4.31 3.14 -13.01
N ALA A 206 -3.32 2.88 -12.16
CA ALA A 206 -2.68 1.57 -12.04
C ALA A 206 -3.66 0.48 -11.56
N VAL A 207 -4.56 0.80 -10.60
CA VAL A 207 -5.64 -0.11 -10.16
C VAL A 207 -6.59 -0.41 -11.30
N ALA A 208 -7.02 0.62 -12.03
CA ALA A 208 -7.94 0.48 -13.18
C ALA A 208 -7.30 -0.36 -14.29
N LEU A 209 -6.05 -0.05 -14.66
CA LEU A 209 -5.29 -0.76 -15.70
C LEU A 209 -4.98 -2.20 -15.29
N ALA A 210 -4.59 -2.44 -14.04
CA ALA A 210 -4.35 -3.80 -13.53
C ALA A 210 -5.65 -4.62 -13.52
N THR A 211 -6.77 -4.01 -13.12
CA THR A 211 -8.08 -4.68 -13.13
C THR A 211 -8.50 -5.01 -14.56
N TRP A 212 -8.46 -4.04 -15.46
CA TRP A 212 -8.78 -4.27 -16.87
C TRP A 212 -7.83 -5.29 -17.50
N GLY A 213 -6.52 -5.11 -17.30
CA GLY A 213 -5.49 -6.00 -17.85
C GLY A 213 -5.65 -7.43 -17.37
N LEU A 214 -5.82 -7.67 -16.07
CA LEU A 214 -5.95 -9.02 -15.51
C LEU A 214 -7.28 -9.70 -15.87
N TYR A 215 -8.39 -8.96 -15.98
CA TYR A 215 -9.71 -9.58 -16.11
C TYR A 215 -10.35 -9.45 -17.51
N ARG A 216 -9.84 -8.55 -18.36
CA ARG A 216 -10.44 -8.27 -19.68
C ARG A 216 -9.50 -8.51 -20.85
N THR A 217 -8.22 -8.93 -20.63
CA THR A 217 -7.26 -9.14 -21.71
C THR A 217 -6.78 -10.60 -21.79
N LYS A 218 -6.25 -10.96 -22.98
CA LYS A 218 -5.61 -12.29 -23.21
C LYS A 218 -4.37 -12.46 -22.32
N TRP A 219 -3.61 -11.38 -22.06
CA TRP A 219 -2.48 -11.39 -21.15
C TRP A 219 -2.91 -11.73 -19.72
N GLY A 220 -3.96 -11.11 -19.20
CA GLY A 220 -4.46 -11.38 -17.86
C GLY A 220 -5.05 -12.79 -17.71
N LEU A 221 -5.74 -13.29 -18.74
CA LEU A 221 -6.23 -14.68 -18.75
C LEU A 221 -5.08 -15.67 -18.63
N ARG A 222 -4.02 -15.50 -19.45
CA ARG A 222 -2.82 -16.35 -19.42
C ARG A 222 -2.10 -16.24 -18.08
N THR A 223 -1.94 -15.01 -17.55
CA THR A 223 -1.33 -14.75 -16.23
C THR A 223 -2.06 -15.53 -15.12
N ARG A 224 -3.39 -15.47 -15.07
CA ARG A 224 -4.17 -16.22 -14.09
C ARG A 224 -4.10 -17.72 -14.30
N ALA A 225 -4.09 -18.18 -15.55
CA ALA A 225 -3.98 -19.60 -15.88
C ALA A 225 -2.64 -20.18 -15.39
N ILE A 226 -1.51 -19.51 -15.60
CA ILE A 226 -0.20 -19.97 -15.12
C ILE A 226 -0.07 -19.89 -13.59
N GLY A 227 -0.80 -19.02 -12.93
CA GLY A 227 -0.87 -18.95 -11.47
C GLY A 227 -1.71 -20.06 -10.85
N GLU A 228 -2.68 -20.62 -11.56
CA GLU A 228 -3.52 -21.72 -11.07
C GLU A 228 -2.93 -23.08 -11.45
N TYR A 229 -2.60 -23.31 -12.74
CA TYR A 229 -2.08 -24.58 -13.23
C TYR A 229 -1.09 -24.37 -14.40
N PRO A 230 0.18 -24.09 -14.10
CA PRO A 230 1.18 -23.72 -15.12
C PRO A 230 1.42 -24.84 -16.15
N LYS A 231 1.40 -26.12 -15.75
CA LYS A 231 1.58 -27.26 -16.66
C LYS A 231 0.54 -27.29 -17.76
N ALA A 232 -0.76 -27.15 -17.42
CA ALA A 232 -1.82 -27.12 -18.43
C ALA A 232 -1.74 -25.87 -19.32
N ALA A 233 -1.32 -24.74 -18.80
CA ALA A 233 -1.10 -23.55 -19.62
C ALA A 233 0.07 -23.75 -20.61
N GLY A 234 1.14 -24.42 -20.18
CA GLY A 234 2.29 -24.79 -21.03
C GLY A 234 1.89 -25.70 -22.19
N THR A 235 1.08 -26.74 -21.95
CA THR A 235 0.61 -27.65 -23.01
C THR A 235 -0.26 -26.94 -24.07
N LEU A 236 -0.87 -25.81 -23.73
CA LEU A 236 -1.61 -24.94 -24.65
C LEU A 236 -0.73 -23.88 -25.34
N GLY A 237 0.60 -24.01 -25.25
CA GLY A 237 1.57 -23.12 -25.92
C GLY A 237 1.79 -21.77 -25.22
N VAL A 238 1.45 -21.66 -23.93
CA VAL A 238 1.78 -20.46 -23.15
C VAL A 238 3.20 -20.60 -22.61
N ASP A 239 4.09 -19.69 -22.98
CA ASP A 239 5.42 -19.59 -22.38
C ASP A 239 5.32 -19.06 -20.93
N VAL A 240 5.32 -20.00 -19.98
CA VAL A 240 5.12 -19.76 -18.56
C VAL A 240 6.23 -18.90 -18.00
N ASN A 241 7.50 -19.22 -18.30
CA ASN A 241 8.66 -18.54 -17.78
C ASN A 241 8.70 -17.09 -18.25
N LYS A 242 8.56 -16.86 -19.56
CA LYS A 242 8.53 -15.50 -20.14
C LYS A 242 7.44 -14.64 -19.54
N LEU A 243 6.26 -15.22 -19.28
CA LEU A 243 5.15 -14.50 -18.71
C LEU A 243 5.38 -14.17 -17.22
N ARG A 244 5.98 -15.10 -16.44
CA ARG A 244 6.42 -14.85 -15.06
C ARG A 244 7.45 -13.70 -15.01
N TYR A 245 8.50 -13.75 -15.85
CA TYR A 245 9.49 -12.66 -15.96
C TYR A 245 8.80 -11.31 -16.22
N ARG A 246 7.96 -11.23 -17.25
CA ARG A 246 7.24 -10.00 -17.61
C ARG A 246 6.43 -9.44 -16.44
N ASN A 247 5.70 -10.29 -15.73
CA ASN A 247 4.85 -9.87 -14.62
C ASN A 247 5.66 -9.39 -13.41
N LEU A 248 6.80 -10.03 -13.11
CA LEU A 248 7.69 -9.56 -12.05
C LEU A 248 8.33 -8.22 -12.38
N LEU A 249 8.79 -8.02 -13.62
CA LEU A 249 9.37 -6.74 -14.04
C LEU A 249 8.33 -5.61 -13.97
N LEU A 250 7.09 -5.88 -14.38
CA LEU A 250 5.97 -4.94 -14.21
C LEU A 250 5.69 -4.66 -12.74
N ALA A 251 5.73 -5.68 -11.88
CA ALA A 251 5.58 -5.54 -10.44
C ALA A 251 6.65 -4.63 -9.84
N GLY A 252 7.92 -4.83 -10.24
CA GLY A 252 9.03 -3.96 -9.84
C GLY A 252 8.87 -2.52 -10.31
N ALA A 253 8.39 -2.32 -11.54
CA ALA A 253 8.14 -0.98 -12.07
C ALA A 253 7.08 -0.23 -11.26
N VAL A 254 5.95 -0.89 -10.95
CA VAL A 254 4.87 -0.29 -10.15
C VAL A 254 5.33 -0.02 -8.72
N ALA A 255 6.06 -0.97 -8.10
CA ALA A 255 6.66 -0.76 -6.79
C ALA A 255 7.66 0.40 -6.80
N GLY A 256 8.45 0.54 -7.87
CA GLY A 256 9.40 1.64 -8.04
C GLY A 256 8.73 3.02 -8.00
N VAL A 257 7.58 3.18 -8.68
CA VAL A 257 6.76 4.41 -8.56
C VAL A 257 6.27 4.61 -7.12
N GLY A 258 5.82 3.53 -6.48
CA GLY A 258 5.39 3.57 -5.07
C GLY A 258 6.50 4.03 -4.14
N GLY A 259 7.75 3.61 -4.36
CA GLY A 259 8.92 4.05 -3.60
C GLY A 259 9.25 5.54 -3.81
N ALA A 260 9.18 6.03 -5.03
CA ALA A 260 9.44 7.43 -5.38
C ALA A 260 8.43 8.40 -4.72
N TRP A 261 7.25 7.92 -4.33
CA TRP A 261 6.22 8.73 -3.69
C TRP A 261 6.70 9.44 -2.41
N TRP A 262 7.53 8.78 -1.57
CA TRP A 262 8.00 9.42 -0.34
C TRP A 262 8.87 10.65 -0.60
N PRO A 263 10.05 10.52 -1.25
CA PRO A 263 10.93 11.66 -1.41
C PRO A 263 10.39 12.70 -2.40
N ILE A 264 9.72 12.28 -3.45
CA ILE A 264 9.24 13.18 -4.51
C ILE A 264 7.83 13.69 -4.23
N GLY A 265 6.97 12.84 -3.67
CA GLY A 265 5.55 13.15 -3.48
C GLY A 265 5.23 13.92 -2.22
N ILE A 266 5.95 13.70 -1.09
CA ILE A 266 5.55 14.25 0.21
C ILE A 266 6.71 14.82 1.03
N VAL A 267 7.81 14.05 1.23
CA VAL A 267 8.80 14.38 2.28
C VAL A 267 9.86 15.36 1.81
N GLY A 268 10.17 15.38 0.52
CA GLY A 268 11.25 16.19 -0.07
C GLY A 268 12.66 15.67 0.18
N ARG A 269 12.79 14.47 0.77
CA ARG A 269 14.07 13.84 1.04
C ARG A 269 13.91 12.33 1.27
N PHE A 270 15.02 11.61 1.22
CA PHE A 270 15.11 10.24 1.70
C PHE A 270 15.57 10.23 3.17
N ASP A 271 14.84 9.57 4.02
CA ASP A 271 15.25 9.24 5.39
C ASP A 271 15.47 7.72 5.51
N GLN A 272 16.39 7.31 6.40
CA GLN A 272 16.68 5.89 6.59
C GLN A 272 15.43 5.11 6.95
N ASN A 273 15.22 3.96 6.27
CA ASN A 273 14.05 3.09 6.48
C ASN A 273 12.69 3.82 6.32
N ILE A 274 12.61 4.77 5.40
CA ILE A 274 11.42 5.63 5.20
C ILE A 274 10.14 4.82 4.92
N THR A 275 10.26 3.64 4.34
CA THR A 275 9.13 2.73 4.03
C THR A 275 8.56 2.08 5.28
N ASN A 276 9.39 1.85 6.30
CA ASN A 276 9.00 1.35 7.63
C ASN A 276 7.96 0.22 7.60
N GLY A 277 8.21 -0.81 6.77
CA GLY A 277 7.37 -2.01 6.68
C GLY A 277 6.09 -1.88 5.84
N ARG A 278 5.89 -0.75 5.12
CA ARG A 278 4.67 -0.56 4.31
C ARG A 278 4.58 -1.50 3.11
N GLY A 279 5.69 -2.06 2.64
CA GLY A 279 5.69 -3.14 1.67
C GLY A 279 5.09 -4.44 2.22
N PHE A 280 5.32 -4.75 3.50
CA PHE A 280 4.65 -5.88 4.16
C PHE A 280 3.16 -5.61 4.38
N ILE A 281 2.78 -4.37 4.69
CA ILE A 281 1.37 -3.95 4.74
C ILE A 281 0.73 -4.08 3.34
N ALA A 282 1.47 -3.81 2.27
CA ALA A 282 0.99 -4.02 0.91
C ALA A 282 0.69 -5.50 0.63
N LEU A 283 1.51 -6.44 1.12
CA LEU A 283 1.20 -7.89 1.05
C LEU A 283 -0.08 -8.24 1.82
N ALA A 284 -0.26 -7.67 3.01
CA ALA A 284 -1.52 -7.84 3.75
C ALA A 284 -2.72 -7.30 2.94
N ALA A 285 -2.56 -6.17 2.24
CA ALA A 285 -3.60 -5.62 1.36
C ALA A 285 -3.89 -6.52 0.15
N VAL A 286 -2.90 -7.25 -0.40
CA VAL A 286 -3.11 -8.28 -1.44
C VAL A 286 -4.03 -9.39 -0.93
N ILE A 287 -3.73 -9.93 0.26
CA ILE A 287 -4.50 -11.02 0.87
C ILE A 287 -5.91 -10.54 1.21
N PHE A 288 -6.05 -9.36 1.84
CA PHE A 288 -7.33 -8.72 2.14
C PHE A 288 -8.16 -8.50 0.87
N GLY A 289 -7.53 -8.00 -0.17
CA GLY A 289 -8.13 -7.78 -1.49
C GLY A 289 -8.41 -9.04 -2.29
N ARG A 290 -8.08 -10.25 -1.77
CA ARG A 290 -8.25 -11.55 -2.44
C ARG A 290 -7.59 -11.57 -3.82
N TRP A 291 -6.39 -11.03 -3.94
CA TRP A 291 -5.66 -10.89 -5.20
C TRP A 291 -6.44 -10.14 -6.29
N HIS A 292 -7.35 -9.24 -5.89
CA HIS A 292 -8.09 -8.36 -6.80
C HIS A 292 -7.62 -6.91 -6.62
N PRO A 293 -7.24 -6.17 -7.69
CA PRO A 293 -6.66 -4.83 -7.53
C PRO A 293 -7.56 -3.83 -6.80
N VAL A 294 -8.87 -3.83 -7.08
CA VAL A 294 -9.83 -2.96 -6.37
C VAL A 294 -9.95 -3.35 -4.90
N GLY A 295 -9.98 -4.64 -4.59
CA GLY A 295 -10.00 -5.11 -3.20
C GLY A 295 -8.73 -4.71 -2.44
N ALA A 296 -7.56 -4.77 -3.10
CA ALA A 296 -6.29 -4.33 -2.53
C ALA A 296 -6.25 -2.81 -2.29
N LEU A 297 -6.83 -2.01 -3.19
CA LEU A 297 -7.02 -0.57 -2.95
C LEU A 297 -7.87 -0.30 -1.71
N CYS A 298 -9.00 -1.02 -1.56
CA CYS A 298 -9.83 -0.89 -0.35
C CYS A 298 -9.04 -1.24 0.92
N GLY A 299 -8.27 -2.33 0.89
CA GLY A 299 -7.37 -2.70 1.98
C GLY A 299 -6.31 -1.63 2.26
N ALA A 300 -5.66 -1.12 1.22
CA ALA A 300 -4.67 -0.05 1.34
C ALA A 300 -5.25 1.23 1.96
N LEU A 301 -6.48 1.60 1.61
CA LEU A 301 -7.18 2.74 2.21
C LEU A 301 -7.47 2.53 3.69
N VAL A 302 -7.85 1.32 4.11
CA VAL A 302 -8.07 0.99 5.53
C VAL A 302 -6.76 1.12 6.33
N PHE A 303 -5.65 0.59 5.83
CA PHE A 303 -4.35 0.70 6.49
C PHE A 303 -3.82 2.13 6.49
N ALA A 304 -4.00 2.86 5.39
CA ALA A 304 -3.62 4.26 5.29
C ALA A 304 -4.46 5.16 6.21
N LEU A 305 -5.75 4.83 6.41
CA LEU A 305 -6.61 5.52 7.37
C LEU A 305 -6.08 5.36 8.80
N ALA A 306 -5.72 4.14 9.19
CA ALA A 306 -5.14 3.88 10.51
C ALA A 306 -3.85 4.68 10.73
N GLU A 307 -3.02 4.80 9.69
CA GLU A 307 -1.80 5.61 9.73
C GLU A 307 -2.10 7.12 9.80
N ALA A 308 -3.03 7.62 9.00
CA ALA A 308 -3.44 9.02 9.02
C ALA A 308 -3.99 9.44 10.39
N VAL A 309 -4.81 8.58 11.00
CA VAL A 309 -5.34 8.75 12.35
C VAL A 309 -4.21 8.79 13.37
N ARG A 310 -3.28 7.83 13.32
CA ARG A 310 -2.11 7.80 14.21
C ARG A 310 -1.34 9.11 14.19
N LEU A 311 -1.06 9.63 13.00
CA LEU A 311 -0.28 10.86 12.83
C LEU A 311 -1.06 12.09 13.31
N LYS A 312 -2.36 12.15 13.08
CA LYS A 312 -3.19 13.25 13.58
C LYS A 312 -3.28 13.24 15.11
N ILE A 313 -3.50 12.06 15.71
CA ILE A 313 -3.56 11.94 17.18
C ILE A 313 -2.21 12.20 17.81
N GLY A 314 -1.12 11.78 17.17
CA GLY A 314 0.25 12.03 17.65
C GLY A 314 0.63 13.52 17.72
N ASN A 315 -0.12 14.39 17.03
CA ASN A 315 0.07 15.85 17.10
C ASN A 315 -0.78 16.50 18.21
N PHE A 316 -1.67 15.74 18.88
CA PHE A 316 -2.47 16.25 19.99
C PHE A 316 -1.86 15.81 21.32
N ASP A 317 -1.99 16.64 22.34
CA ASP A 317 -1.56 16.31 23.72
C ASP A 317 -2.63 15.44 24.39
N THR A 318 -2.78 14.19 23.92
CA THR A 318 -3.78 13.25 24.41
C THR A 318 -3.34 12.45 25.62
N GLY A 319 -2.07 12.59 26.05
CA GLY A 319 -1.48 11.76 27.11
C GLY A 319 -1.30 10.27 26.71
N ILE A 320 -1.61 9.88 25.47
CA ILE A 320 -1.40 8.52 24.98
C ILE A 320 0.06 8.36 24.60
N PRO A 321 0.80 7.38 25.17
CA PRO A 321 2.18 7.12 24.76
C PRO A 321 2.29 6.82 23.27
N SER A 322 3.32 7.37 22.61
CA SER A 322 3.53 7.27 21.16
C SER A 322 3.60 5.81 20.67
N GLU A 323 4.08 4.89 21.53
CA GLU A 323 4.21 3.46 21.26
C GLU A 323 2.85 2.81 20.93
N PHE A 324 1.80 3.16 21.68
CA PHE A 324 0.44 2.68 21.39
C PHE A 324 -0.09 3.20 20.07
N LEU A 325 0.21 4.46 19.74
CA LEU A 325 -0.20 5.04 18.46
C LEU A 325 0.52 4.35 17.27
N ILE A 326 1.80 4.00 17.44
CA ILE A 326 2.58 3.27 16.42
C ILE A 326 2.01 1.86 16.20
N MET A 327 1.43 1.22 17.22
CA MET A 327 0.82 -0.10 17.10
C MET A 327 -0.51 -0.08 16.32
N ALA A 328 -1.21 1.04 16.22
CA ALA A 328 -2.56 1.12 15.65
C ALA A 328 -2.70 0.51 14.24
N PRO A 329 -1.84 0.79 13.23
CA PRO A 329 -1.93 0.16 11.93
C PRO A 329 -1.78 -1.37 11.97
N TYR A 330 -0.93 -1.90 12.85
CA TYR A 330 -0.70 -3.34 12.99
C TYR A 330 -1.89 -4.03 13.68
N VAL A 331 -2.47 -3.40 14.70
CA VAL A 331 -3.70 -3.89 15.34
C VAL A 331 -4.85 -3.92 14.34
N VAL A 332 -5.02 -2.86 13.53
CA VAL A 332 -6.01 -2.84 12.45
C VAL A 332 -5.74 -3.97 11.45
N THR A 333 -4.47 -4.22 11.10
CA THR A 333 -4.10 -5.33 10.22
C THR A 333 -4.57 -6.67 10.79
N ILE A 334 -4.30 -6.94 12.08
CA ILE A 334 -4.70 -8.19 12.75
C ILE A 334 -6.23 -8.33 12.75
N ILE A 335 -6.96 -7.28 13.13
CA ILE A 335 -8.44 -7.29 13.18
C ILE A 335 -9.03 -7.53 11.79
N VAL A 336 -8.50 -6.83 10.78
CA VAL A 336 -8.98 -6.94 9.40
C VAL A 336 -8.70 -8.34 8.85
N VAL A 337 -7.48 -8.86 9.06
CA VAL A 337 -7.09 -10.20 8.59
C VAL A 337 -7.89 -11.29 9.31
N ALA A 338 -8.08 -11.18 10.62
CA ALA A 338 -8.81 -12.19 11.40
C ALA A 338 -10.33 -12.12 11.22
N GLY A 339 -10.90 -10.93 11.05
CA GLY A 339 -12.36 -10.72 11.09
C GLY A 339 -13.06 -10.68 9.73
N PHE A 340 -12.41 -10.15 8.70
CA PHE A 340 -13.04 -9.88 7.40
C PHE A 340 -12.60 -10.80 6.27
N ILE A 341 -11.51 -11.56 6.45
CA ILE A 341 -11.05 -12.50 5.42
C ILE A 341 -11.80 -13.81 5.60
N GLY A 342 -12.96 -13.94 4.93
CA GLY A 342 -13.50 -15.26 4.62
C GLY A 342 -12.49 -16.03 3.77
N ALA A 343 -12.72 -17.32 3.46
CA ALA A 343 -11.78 -18.20 2.75
C ALA A 343 -11.13 -17.52 1.53
N SER A 344 -10.00 -16.84 1.75
CA SER A 344 -9.17 -16.24 0.71
C SER A 344 -8.25 -17.34 0.18
N ARG A 345 -8.25 -17.57 -1.14
CA ARG A 345 -7.42 -18.61 -1.75
C ARG A 345 -6.36 -17.95 -2.61
N ALA A 346 -5.10 -18.14 -2.21
CA ALA A 346 -3.96 -17.80 -3.06
C ALA A 346 -3.99 -18.59 -4.36
N PRO A 347 -3.39 -18.10 -5.45
CA PRO A 347 -3.18 -18.88 -6.66
C PRO A 347 -2.45 -20.19 -6.34
N LYS A 348 -2.92 -21.31 -6.87
CA LYS A 348 -2.45 -22.64 -6.45
C LYS A 348 -0.97 -22.91 -6.73
N ALA A 349 -0.43 -22.31 -7.79
CA ALA A 349 0.97 -22.45 -8.17
C ALA A 349 1.88 -21.37 -7.55
N ALA A 350 1.36 -20.50 -6.64
CA ALA A 350 2.17 -19.51 -5.96
C ALA A 350 3.25 -20.19 -5.12
N GLY A 351 4.50 -19.76 -5.30
CA GLY A 351 5.65 -20.34 -4.60
C GLY A 351 6.23 -21.61 -5.22
N GLN A 352 5.57 -22.17 -6.26
CA GLN A 352 6.04 -23.39 -6.88
C GLN A 352 6.94 -23.10 -8.09
N PRO A 353 8.14 -23.70 -8.17
CA PRO A 353 8.95 -23.63 -9.37
C PRO A 353 8.24 -24.34 -10.52
N TYR A 354 8.39 -23.83 -11.74
CA TYR A 354 7.87 -24.44 -12.94
C TYR A 354 8.99 -25.18 -13.69
N GLU A 355 8.73 -26.41 -14.09
CA GLU A 355 9.61 -27.22 -14.92
C GLU A 355 8.92 -27.47 -16.25
N ASP A 356 9.60 -27.08 -17.34
CA ASP A 356 9.21 -27.50 -18.69
C ASP A 356 9.39 -29.02 -18.79
N GLN A 357 8.34 -29.70 -19.24
CA GLN A 357 8.40 -31.13 -19.54
C GLN A 357 8.92 -31.35 -20.95
#